data_ca57acb46bc8e9594e971267982c12b5
#
_entry.id   ca57acb46bc8e9594e971267982c12b5
#
_cell.length_a   1.000
_cell.length_b   1.000
_cell.length_c   1.000
_cell.angle_alpha   90.00
_cell.angle_beta   90.00
_cell.angle_gamma   90.00
#
_symmetry.space_group_name_H-M   'P 1'
#
loop_
_entity.id
_entity.type
_entity.pdbx_description
1 polymer ?
#
loop_
_entity_poly.entity_id
_entity_poly.type
_entity_poly.pdbx_seq_one_letter_code
_entity_poly.pdbx_strand_id
1 'polypeptide(L)'
;MKATFHRRLAVLSALVAVGSIPAGLIAAEVAVKPAHPATIDAKAAPVALITGSDRGIGFALVQELSRRGWRVIATCRDPAGADALETFAAGNPRVLIEALDVGDDAAIDALSARYHDQPIDALINNAGVGGGLGSSVMGNLSAAEFTRVLRVNTYAPLKVSAAFLEQVAASRQKKIIAITSGLGSLFLAPQFKDTSYYSISKAGLNMAMRILQSDAQDRAVLVGLVTPGPVDTDMQRAYRAAAAQSGKPINTPAVTAAESARSLADYIETLGPAKAGRFYSYTGAELPW
;
A
#
# COMPACT_ATOMS: atom_id res chain seq x y z
N MET A 1 39.50 -3.98 -59.16
CA MET A 1 40.58 -2.96 -59.09
C MET A 1 40.70 -2.49 -57.65
N LYS A 2 41.94 -2.65 -57.12
CA LYS A 2 42.39 -2.37 -55.78
C LYS A 2 42.46 -0.85 -55.49
N ALA A 3 42.17 -0.43 -54.25
CA ALA A 3 42.95 0.61 -53.56
C ALA A 3 42.66 0.61 -52.07
N THR A 4 43.61 0.12 -51.32
CA THR A 4 43.86 0.20 -49.90
C THR A 4 44.26 1.62 -49.50
N PHE A 5 43.70 2.17 -48.40
CA PHE A 5 44.28 3.35 -47.74
C PHE A 5 44.36 3.15 -46.24
N HIS A 6 45.59 2.90 -45.79
CA HIS A 6 46.01 2.95 -44.38
C HIS A 6 46.24 4.42 -43.97
N ARG A 7 45.64 4.85 -42.88
CA ARG A 7 46.14 6.02 -42.13
C ARG A 7 46.32 5.67 -40.67
N ARG A 8 47.55 5.83 -40.26
CA ARG A 8 48.07 5.69 -38.91
C ARG A 8 47.50 6.79 -38.01
N LEU A 9 46.99 6.42 -36.81
CA LEU A 9 46.70 7.36 -35.75
C LEU A 9 47.92 7.47 -34.84
N ALA A 10 48.41 8.69 -34.65
CA ALA A 10 49.45 9.03 -33.69
C ALA A 10 48.80 9.21 -32.30
N VAL A 11 49.37 8.54 -31.30
CA VAL A 11 49.03 8.66 -29.88
C VAL A 11 49.74 9.90 -29.33
N LEU A 12 48.96 10.90 -28.91
CA LEU A 12 49.46 12.02 -28.10
C LEU A 12 49.16 11.72 -26.62
N SER A 13 50.21 11.39 -25.87
CA SER A 13 50.17 11.26 -24.42
C SER A 13 50.23 12.65 -23.78
N ALA A 14 49.10 13.09 -23.16
CA ALA A 14 49.11 14.26 -22.29
C ALA A 14 49.22 13.79 -20.83
N LEU A 15 50.35 14.08 -20.19
CA LEU A 15 50.55 13.98 -18.77
C LEU A 15 49.68 15.03 -18.06
N VAL A 16 48.70 14.64 -17.28
CA VAL A 16 48.01 15.53 -16.34
C VAL A 16 48.57 15.28 -14.95
N ALA A 17 49.14 16.32 -14.37
CA ALA A 17 49.69 16.32 -13.03
C ALA A 17 48.60 16.11 -12.00
N VAL A 18 48.76 15.09 -11.13
CA VAL A 18 47.88 14.82 -9.99
C VAL A 18 48.24 15.80 -8.89
N GLY A 19 47.42 16.84 -8.72
CA GLY A 19 47.45 17.70 -7.55
C GLY A 19 46.86 16.97 -6.34
N SER A 20 47.62 16.86 -5.27
CA SER A 20 47.25 16.28 -3.99
C SER A 20 46.13 17.09 -3.33
N ILE A 21 44.93 16.51 -3.18
CA ILE A 21 43.84 17.06 -2.38
C ILE A 21 44.07 16.57 -0.93
N PRO A 22 44.02 17.47 0.09
CA PRO A 22 44.22 17.06 1.48
C PRO A 22 42.99 16.23 1.93
N ALA A 23 43.27 15.06 2.47
CA ALA A 23 42.34 14.20 3.18
C ALA A 23 41.91 14.93 4.46
N GLY A 24 40.63 15.32 4.52
CA GLY A 24 40.11 15.96 5.73
C GLY A 24 38.67 16.49 5.58
N LEU A 25 37.73 15.68 5.15
CA LEU A 25 36.31 15.82 5.51
C LEU A 25 35.75 14.41 5.63
N ILE A 26 35.84 13.83 6.82
CA ILE A 26 35.09 12.66 7.20
C ILE A 26 33.65 13.16 7.36
N ALA A 27 32.82 12.94 6.35
CA ALA A 27 31.39 13.01 6.51
C ALA A 27 31.02 11.98 7.58
N ALA A 28 30.53 12.45 8.71
CA ALA A 28 29.96 11.59 9.73
C ALA A 28 28.71 10.96 9.10
N GLU A 29 28.88 9.76 8.56
CA GLU A 29 27.78 8.86 8.21
C GLU A 29 27.07 8.55 9.53
N VAL A 30 25.95 9.24 9.78
CA VAL A 30 25.04 8.87 10.87
C VAL A 30 24.50 7.51 10.47
N ALA A 31 25.21 6.47 10.92
CA ALA A 31 24.73 5.11 10.85
C ALA A 31 23.42 5.07 11.67
N VAL A 32 22.29 5.24 11.00
CA VAL A 32 21.00 4.82 11.51
C VAL A 32 21.13 3.31 11.71
N LYS A 33 21.44 2.93 12.95
CA LYS A 33 21.47 1.54 13.37
C LYS A 33 20.08 0.98 13.03
N PRO A 34 19.96 0.02 12.09
CA PRO A 34 18.67 -0.60 11.86
C PRO A 34 18.25 -1.20 13.19
N ALA A 35 17.15 -0.70 13.78
CA ALA A 35 16.54 -1.37 14.91
C ALA A 35 16.12 -2.74 14.37
N HIS A 36 16.95 -3.76 14.65
CA HIS A 36 16.57 -5.14 14.41
C HIS A 36 15.25 -5.35 15.15
N PRO A 37 14.13 -5.62 14.48
CA PRO A 37 12.92 -5.95 15.19
C PRO A 37 13.26 -7.16 16.06
N ALA A 38 13.04 -7.02 17.37
CA ALA A 38 13.20 -8.14 18.29
C ALA A 38 12.45 -9.33 17.73
N THR A 39 13.10 -10.48 17.62
CA THR A 39 12.52 -11.73 17.11
C THR A 39 11.13 -11.89 17.67
N ILE A 40 10.11 -11.87 16.80
CA ILE A 40 8.72 -11.95 17.23
C ILE A 40 8.51 -13.37 17.74
N ASP A 41 8.35 -13.52 19.06
CA ASP A 41 7.94 -14.81 19.62
C ASP A 41 6.59 -15.18 18.99
N ALA A 42 6.61 -16.18 18.12
CA ALA A 42 5.43 -16.65 17.35
C ALA A 42 4.28 -17.13 18.26
N LYS A 43 4.49 -17.24 19.58
CA LYS A 43 3.48 -17.62 20.58
C LYS A 43 2.73 -16.43 21.19
N ALA A 44 3.21 -15.18 21.09
CA ALA A 44 2.68 -14.12 21.92
C ALA A 44 1.57 -13.31 21.24
N ALA A 45 1.82 -12.59 20.17
CA ALA A 45 0.84 -11.67 19.57
C ALA A 45 0.87 -11.75 18.04
N PRO A 46 -0.27 -11.67 17.34
CA PRO A 46 -0.29 -11.64 15.89
C PRO A 46 0.34 -10.35 15.36
N VAL A 47 0.92 -10.42 14.15
CA VAL A 47 1.61 -9.32 13.49
C VAL A 47 0.82 -8.87 12.27
N ALA A 48 0.54 -7.57 12.18
CA ALA A 48 -0.02 -6.94 11.01
C ALA A 48 0.98 -5.97 10.37
N LEU A 49 1.11 -6.01 9.03
CA LEU A 49 1.76 -4.96 8.25
C LEU A 49 0.68 -4.18 7.51
N ILE A 50 0.65 -2.85 7.68
CA ILE A 50 -0.38 -1.98 7.10
C ILE A 50 0.30 -0.94 6.20
N THR A 51 -0.12 -0.85 4.93
CA THR A 51 0.36 0.20 4.03
C THR A 51 -0.48 1.47 4.13
N GLY A 52 0.17 2.66 4.10
CA GLY A 52 -0.51 3.95 4.17
C GLY A 52 -1.16 4.22 5.52
N SER A 53 -0.35 4.21 6.58
CA SER A 53 -0.79 4.24 7.97
C SER A 53 -0.74 5.62 8.63
N ASP A 54 -0.32 6.67 7.92
CA ASP A 54 -0.11 8.02 8.45
C ASP A 54 -1.41 8.74 8.81
N ARG A 55 -2.54 8.36 8.21
CA ARG A 55 -3.85 9.00 8.38
C ARG A 55 -5.03 8.12 7.99
N GLY A 56 -6.23 8.67 8.20
CA GLY A 56 -7.48 8.06 7.73
C GLY A 56 -7.71 6.64 8.22
N ILE A 57 -8.10 5.75 7.31
CA ILE A 57 -8.42 4.36 7.62
C ILE A 57 -7.17 3.60 8.10
N GLY A 58 -6.02 3.82 7.46
CA GLY A 58 -4.77 3.15 7.83
C GLY A 58 -4.37 3.45 9.27
N PHE A 59 -4.38 4.72 9.67
CA PHE A 59 -4.08 5.12 11.06
C PHE A 59 -5.10 4.55 12.05
N ALA A 60 -6.38 4.61 11.73
CA ALA A 60 -7.42 4.02 12.58
C ALA A 60 -7.28 2.50 12.73
N LEU A 61 -6.83 1.78 11.69
CA LEU A 61 -6.51 0.36 11.76
C LEU A 61 -5.29 0.08 12.65
N VAL A 62 -4.25 0.93 12.59
CA VAL A 62 -3.09 0.82 13.50
C VAL A 62 -3.56 0.91 14.96
N GLN A 63 -4.40 1.90 15.27
CA GLN A 63 -4.95 2.10 16.61
C GLN A 63 -5.80 0.89 17.04
N GLU A 64 -6.72 0.45 16.20
CA GLU A 64 -7.66 -0.62 16.54
C GLU A 64 -6.97 -1.98 16.69
N LEU A 65 -6.10 -2.37 15.76
CA LEU A 65 -5.39 -3.65 15.87
C LEU A 65 -4.42 -3.67 17.06
N SER A 66 -3.72 -2.57 17.31
CA SER A 66 -2.86 -2.44 18.47
C SER A 66 -3.66 -2.56 19.80
N ARG A 67 -4.87 -1.95 19.87
CA ARG A 67 -5.79 -2.08 21.00
C ARG A 67 -6.27 -3.54 21.21
N ARG A 68 -6.40 -4.31 20.10
CA ARG A 68 -6.72 -5.76 20.13
C ARG A 68 -5.51 -6.64 20.45
N GLY A 69 -4.37 -6.05 20.74
CA GLY A 69 -3.17 -6.78 21.14
C GLY A 69 -2.26 -7.22 20.00
N TRP A 70 -2.55 -6.80 18.76
CA TRP A 70 -1.66 -7.05 17.61
C TRP A 70 -0.38 -6.21 17.73
N ARG A 71 0.70 -6.73 17.21
CA ARG A 71 1.89 -5.94 16.85
C ARG A 71 1.68 -5.40 15.45
N VAL A 72 1.94 -4.12 15.25
CA VAL A 72 1.65 -3.46 13.99
C VAL A 72 2.91 -2.85 13.39
N ILE A 73 3.24 -3.25 12.18
CA ILE A 73 4.22 -2.60 11.32
C ILE A 73 3.43 -1.59 10.48
N ALA A 74 3.45 -0.34 10.89
CA ALA A 74 2.73 0.76 10.27
C ALA A 74 3.63 1.41 9.22
N THR A 75 3.27 1.35 7.92
CA THR A 75 4.12 1.95 6.90
C THR A 75 3.51 3.22 6.32
N CYS A 76 4.35 4.24 6.07
CA CYS A 76 3.99 5.48 5.40
C CYS A 76 5.18 6.00 4.58
N ARG A 77 4.92 6.93 3.66
CA ARG A 77 5.96 7.46 2.76
C ARG A 77 6.99 8.33 3.49
N ASP A 78 6.51 9.12 4.42
CA ASP A 78 7.32 10.05 5.20
C ASP A 78 6.97 9.88 6.68
N PRO A 79 7.71 9.05 7.42
CA PRO A 79 7.53 8.90 8.86
C PRO A 79 7.71 10.20 9.63
N ALA A 80 8.70 11.03 9.27
CA ALA A 80 9.00 12.27 9.98
C ALA A 80 7.88 13.33 9.87
N GLY A 81 7.04 13.24 8.83
CA GLY A 81 5.86 14.09 8.65
C GLY A 81 4.55 13.44 9.14
N ALA A 82 4.62 12.30 9.81
CA ALA A 82 3.46 11.55 10.30
C ALA A 82 3.19 11.76 11.79
N ASP A 83 3.11 13.02 12.25
CA ASP A 83 3.05 13.43 13.66
C ASP A 83 2.06 12.63 14.52
N ALA A 84 0.85 12.38 13.99
CA ALA A 84 -0.17 11.62 14.71
C ALA A 84 0.23 10.15 14.92
N LEU A 85 0.84 9.55 13.89
CA LEU A 85 1.32 8.16 13.95
C LEU A 85 2.55 8.05 14.87
N GLU A 86 3.49 9.01 14.77
CA GLU A 86 4.67 9.06 15.64
C GLU A 86 4.27 9.21 17.11
N THR A 87 3.38 10.17 17.41
CA THR A 87 2.87 10.39 18.78
C THR A 87 2.20 9.12 19.33
N PHE A 88 1.40 8.44 18.52
CA PHE A 88 0.73 7.21 18.92
C PHE A 88 1.72 6.07 19.17
N ALA A 89 2.70 5.89 18.28
CA ALA A 89 3.71 4.85 18.38
C ALA A 89 4.66 5.06 19.59
N ALA A 90 5.00 6.32 19.91
CA ALA A 90 5.82 6.65 21.07
C ALA A 90 5.18 6.18 22.39
N GLY A 91 3.86 6.20 22.48
CA GLY A 91 3.10 5.68 23.63
C GLY A 91 2.71 4.20 23.52
N ASN A 92 3.07 3.51 22.42
CA ASN A 92 2.61 2.14 22.18
C ASN A 92 3.72 1.23 21.62
N PRO A 93 4.38 0.43 22.47
CA PRO A 93 5.50 -0.43 22.07
C PRO A 93 5.12 -1.55 21.09
N ARG A 94 3.84 -1.75 20.79
CA ARG A 94 3.36 -2.71 19.79
C ARG A 94 3.38 -2.14 18.39
N VAL A 95 3.61 -0.84 18.20
CA VAL A 95 3.59 -0.17 16.90
C VAL A 95 5.00 0.19 16.48
N LEU A 96 5.41 -0.30 15.33
CA LEU A 96 6.66 0.05 14.66
C LEU A 96 6.35 0.81 13.38
N ILE A 97 7.00 1.94 13.17
CA ILE A 97 6.83 2.75 11.96
C ILE A 97 7.95 2.43 10.97
N GLU A 98 7.59 2.21 9.72
CA GLU A 98 8.52 1.96 8.61
C GLU A 98 8.24 2.90 7.44
N ALA A 99 9.30 3.37 6.80
CA ALA A 99 9.19 4.14 5.57
C ALA A 99 8.87 3.20 4.39
N LEU A 100 7.80 3.51 3.65
CA LEU A 100 7.44 2.80 2.43
C LEU A 100 6.63 3.70 1.49
N ASP A 101 7.19 4.02 0.34
CA ASP A 101 6.38 4.44 -0.82
C ASP A 101 5.98 3.18 -1.61
N VAL A 102 4.70 2.86 -1.62
CA VAL A 102 4.18 1.71 -2.40
C VAL A 102 4.28 1.92 -3.92
N GLY A 103 4.59 3.14 -4.37
CA GLY A 103 4.90 3.45 -5.75
C GLY A 103 6.35 3.10 -6.15
N ASP A 104 7.22 2.76 -5.21
CA ASP A 104 8.63 2.42 -5.42
C ASP A 104 8.87 0.92 -5.20
N ASP A 105 9.13 0.19 -6.28
CA ASP A 105 9.35 -1.26 -6.24
C ASP A 105 10.61 -1.63 -5.44
N ALA A 106 11.67 -0.81 -5.52
CA ALA A 106 12.91 -1.05 -4.78
C ALA A 106 12.70 -0.87 -3.27
N ALA A 107 11.89 0.12 -2.86
CA ALA A 107 11.52 0.31 -1.46
C ALA A 107 10.69 -0.88 -0.93
N ILE A 108 9.77 -1.43 -1.73
CA ILE A 108 8.99 -2.62 -1.38
C ILE A 108 9.91 -3.82 -1.18
N ASP A 109 10.82 -4.07 -2.13
CA ASP A 109 11.73 -5.22 -2.08
C ASP A 109 12.72 -5.09 -0.90
N ALA A 110 13.23 -3.90 -0.64
CA ALA A 110 14.12 -3.63 0.49
C ALA A 110 13.40 -3.84 1.85
N LEU A 111 12.16 -3.39 1.98
CA LEU A 111 11.37 -3.62 3.18
C LEU A 111 11.10 -5.11 3.39
N SER A 112 10.68 -5.82 2.35
CA SER A 112 10.44 -7.27 2.42
C SER A 112 11.71 -8.04 2.82
N ALA A 113 12.87 -7.67 2.26
CA ALA A 113 14.15 -8.29 2.61
C ALA A 113 14.52 -8.07 4.09
N ARG A 114 14.23 -6.89 4.68
CA ARG A 114 14.44 -6.65 6.12
C ARG A 114 13.58 -7.53 7.03
N TYR A 115 12.43 -7.95 6.54
CA TYR A 115 11.48 -8.79 7.26
C TYR A 115 11.46 -10.25 6.80
N HIS A 116 12.49 -10.73 6.07
CA HIS A 116 12.49 -12.05 5.43
C HIS A 116 12.23 -13.22 6.41
N ASP A 117 12.72 -13.14 7.65
CA ASP A 117 12.54 -14.16 8.69
C ASP A 117 11.38 -13.86 9.66
N GLN A 118 10.57 -12.83 9.37
CA GLN A 118 9.51 -12.38 10.27
C GLN A 118 8.14 -12.82 9.75
N PRO A 119 7.46 -13.78 10.39
CA PRO A 119 6.08 -14.11 10.04
C PRO A 119 5.15 -12.89 10.18
N ILE A 120 4.30 -12.67 9.18
CA ILE A 120 3.29 -11.60 9.14
C ILE A 120 1.92 -12.24 9.05
N ASP A 121 1.14 -12.17 10.12
CA ASP A 121 -0.17 -12.82 10.22
C ASP A 121 -1.22 -12.17 9.31
N ALA A 122 -1.14 -10.84 9.12
CA ALA A 122 -1.99 -10.10 8.20
C ALA A 122 -1.21 -9.01 7.46
N LEU A 123 -1.11 -9.11 6.14
CA LEU A 123 -0.66 -8.03 5.25
C LEU A 123 -1.88 -7.23 4.80
N ILE A 124 -1.94 -5.94 5.11
CA ILE A 124 -3.11 -5.09 4.82
C ILE A 124 -2.71 -4.03 3.80
N ASN A 125 -3.14 -4.24 2.56
CA ASN A 125 -2.99 -3.29 1.46
C ASN A 125 -4.07 -2.20 1.59
N ASN A 126 -3.74 -1.12 2.31
CA ASN A 126 -4.63 0.02 2.55
C ASN A 126 -4.22 1.27 1.76
N ALA A 127 -2.95 1.47 1.45
CA ALA A 127 -2.49 2.62 0.69
C ALA A 127 -3.28 2.79 -0.62
N GLY A 128 -3.70 4.03 -0.90
CA GLY A 128 -4.46 4.32 -2.11
C GLY A 128 -4.61 5.82 -2.37
N VAL A 129 -4.98 6.15 -3.61
CA VAL A 129 -5.20 7.53 -4.07
C VAL A 129 -6.56 7.66 -4.75
N GLY A 130 -7.19 8.83 -4.64
CA GLY A 130 -8.57 9.07 -5.07
C GLY A 130 -8.80 9.23 -6.58
N GLY A 131 -7.78 9.32 -7.39
CA GLY A 131 -7.91 9.37 -8.85
C GLY A 131 -8.53 10.64 -9.43
N GLY A 132 -8.03 11.81 -9.03
CA GLY A 132 -8.29 13.09 -9.69
C GLY A 132 -9.74 13.37 -10.09
N LEU A 133 -10.55 13.81 -9.14
CA LEU A 133 -11.95 14.19 -9.41
C LEU A 133 -12.00 15.32 -10.46
N GLY A 134 -12.83 15.14 -11.48
CA GLY A 134 -12.92 16.04 -12.62
C GLY A 134 -11.97 15.73 -13.78
N SER A 135 -10.87 15.00 -13.56
CA SER A 135 -9.96 14.57 -14.64
C SER A 135 -10.36 13.23 -15.27
N SER A 136 -11.31 12.53 -14.66
CA SER A 136 -11.84 11.25 -15.14
C SER A 136 -13.15 11.38 -15.91
N VAL A 137 -13.55 12.60 -16.27
CA VAL A 137 -14.78 12.86 -17.08
C VAL A 137 -14.49 12.65 -18.57
N MET A 138 -15.47 12.12 -19.29
CA MET A 138 -15.36 12.00 -20.74
C MET A 138 -15.09 13.37 -21.36
N GLY A 139 -14.04 13.44 -22.19
CA GLY A 139 -13.56 14.69 -22.79
C GLY A 139 -12.41 15.39 -22.05
N ASN A 140 -12.07 14.95 -20.83
CA ASN A 140 -10.93 15.46 -20.06
C ASN A 140 -10.12 14.31 -19.44
N LEU A 141 -9.68 13.36 -20.26
CA LEU A 141 -8.92 12.21 -19.81
C LEU A 141 -7.40 12.52 -19.78
N SER A 142 -6.74 12.12 -18.68
CA SER A 142 -5.29 12.23 -18.49
C SER A 142 -4.66 10.84 -18.37
N ALA A 143 -3.84 10.46 -19.35
CA ALA A 143 -3.09 9.20 -19.31
C ALA A 143 -2.12 9.14 -18.12
N ALA A 144 -1.48 10.27 -17.78
CA ALA A 144 -0.56 10.35 -16.65
C ALA A 144 -1.28 10.07 -15.32
N GLU A 145 -2.44 10.73 -15.08
CA GLU A 145 -3.24 10.51 -13.88
C GLU A 145 -3.81 9.09 -13.84
N PHE A 146 -4.30 8.56 -14.95
CA PHE A 146 -4.75 7.18 -15.06
C PHE A 146 -3.67 6.19 -14.64
N THR A 147 -2.46 6.35 -15.22
CA THR A 147 -1.29 5.51 -14.89
C THR A 147 -0.93 5.60 -13.41
N ARG A 148 -0.91 6.82 -12.84
CA ARG A 148 -0.61 7.04 -11.42
C ARG A 148 -1.60 6.31 -10.51
N VAL A 149 -2.88 6.40 -10.82
CA VAL A 149 -3.95 5.76 -10.03
C VAL A 149 -3.86 4.24 -10.10
N LEU A 150 -3.66 3.68 -11.29
CA LEU A 150 -3.48 2.23 -11.47
C LEU A 150 -2.20 1.72 -10.78
N ARG A 151 -1.11 2.49 -10.87
CA ARG A 151 0.15 2.16 -10.21
C ARG A 151 -0.05 1.96 -8.71
N VAL A 152 -0.68 2.94 -8.05
CA VAL A 152 -0.85 2.93 -6.58
C VAL A 152 -1.97 1.99 -6.12
N ASN A 153 -3.12 1.99 -6.81
CA ASN A 153 -4.31 1.29 -6.32
C ASN A 153 -4.41 -0.17 -6.76
N THR A 154 -3.71 -0.56 -7.83
CA THR A 154 -3.82 -1.91 -8.43
C THR A 154 -2.49 -2.64 -8.40
N TYR A 155 -1.47 -2.08 -9.05
CA TYR A 155 -0.18 -2.73 -9.17
C TYR A 155 0.55 -2.83 -7.82
N ALA A 156 0.62 -1.74 -7.07
CA ALA A 156 1.34 -1.71 -5.80
C ALA A 156 0.82 -2.73 -4.78
N PRO A 157 -0.50 -2.90 -4.54
CA PRO A 157 -1.01 -3.97 -3.68
C PRO A 157 -0.59 -5.37 -4.15
N LEU A 158 -0.57 -5.62 -5.46
CA LEU A 158 -0.11 -6.90 -6.01
C LEU A 158 1.39 -7.09 -5.78
N LYS A 159 2.22 -6.06 -6.06
CA LYS A 159 3.68 -6.09 -5.84
C LYS A 159 4.02 -6.28 -4.35
N VAL A 160 3.38 -5.54 -3.44
CA VAL A 160 3.56 -5.69 -2.00
C VAL A 160 3.17 -7.10 -1.55
N SER A 161 2.03 -7.61 -2.04
CA SER A 161 1.56 -8.96 -1.70
C SER A 161 2.53 -10.04 -2.19
N ALA A 162 3.07 -9.89 -3.39
CA ALA A 162 4.07 -10.82 -3.94
C ALA A 162 5.39 -10.77 -3.15
N ALA A 163 5.87 -9.57 -2.78
CA ALA A 163 7.11 -9.39 -2.04
C ALA A 163 7.06 -10.00 -0.62
N PHE A 164 5.91 -9.91 0.04
CA PHE A 164 5.72 -10.42 1.41
C PHE A 164 5.03 -11.79 1.48
N LEU A 165 4.86 -12.48 0.36
CA LEU A 165 4.11 -13.73 0.31
C LEU A 165 4.73 -14.82 1.20
N GLU A 166 6.06 -14.93 1.25
CA GLU A 166 6.75 -15.92 2.08
C GLU A 166 6.56 -15.64 3.57
N GLN A 167 6.66 -14.39 4.00
CA GLN A 167 6.45 -13.98 5.39
C GLN A 167 5.01 -14.25 5.83
N VAL A 168 4.04 -14.01 4.94
CA VAL A 168 2.63 -14.32 5.20
C VAL A 168 2.41 -15.83 5.23
N ALA A 169 2.94 -16.58 4.28
CA ALA A 169 2.81 -18.03 4.23
C ALA A 169 3.46 -18.75 5.43
N ALA A 170 4.53 -18.17 5.99
CA ALA A 170 5.21 -18.69 7.18
C ALA A 170 4.44 -18.37 8.50
N SER A 171 3.45 -17.50 8.46
CA SER A 171 2.70 -17.08 9.65
C SER A 171 1.60 -18.08 10.05
N ARG A 172 0.95 -17.82 11.20
CA ARG A 172 -0.16 -18.66 11.68
C ARG A 172 -1.48 -18.35 10.96
N GLN A 173 -1.78 -17.06 10.69
CA GLN A 173 -3.07 -16.65 10.15
C GLN A 173 -3.10 -16.57 8.62
N LYS A 174 -1.95 -16.35 7.98
CA LYS A 174 -1.75 -16.40 6.52
C LYS A 174 -2.74 -15.54 5.73
N LYS A 175 -2.89 -14.27 6.12
CA LYS A 175 -3.91 -13.37 5.56
C LYS A 175 -3.28 -12.25 4.74
N ILE A 176 -3.81 -12.01 3.55
CA ILE A 176 -3.58 -10.82 2.73
C ILE A 176 -4.90 -10.10 2.57
N ILE A 177 -4.98 -8.84 2.97
CA ILE A 177 -6.21 -8.04 2.93
C ILE A 177 -6.03 -6.90 1.95
N ALA A 178 -6.97 -6.72 1.03
CA ALA A 178 -7.06 -5.54 0.19
C ALA A 178 -8.23 -4.65 0.63
N ILE A 179 -7.92 -3.41 1.00
CA ILE A 179 -8.93 -2.37 1.21
C ILE A 179 -9.34 -1.85 -0.18
N THR A 180 -10.46 -2.36 -0.64
CA THR A 180 -11.01 -2.01 -1.95
C THR A 180 -12.14 -0.97 -1.83
N SER A 181 -13.11 -0.97 -2.72
CA SER A 181 -14.22 -0.02 -2.73
C SER A 181 -15.45 -0.63 -3.43
N GLY A 182 -16.65 -0.24 -3.01
CA GLY A 182 -17.88 -0.53 -3.79
C GLY A 182 -17.80 -0.02 -5.23
N LEU A 183 -16.98 1.02 -5.47
CA LEU A 183 -16.69 1.53 -6.81
C LEU A 183 -15.82 0.58 -7.66
N GLY A 184 -15.27 -0.48 -7.08
CA GLY A 184 -14.62 -1.58 -7.81
C GLY A 184 -15.57 -2.66 -8.29
N SER A 185 -16.85 -2.60 -7.95
CA SER A 185 -17.89 -3.48 -8.45
C SER A 185 -18.36 -3.04 -9.84
N LEU A 186 -18.34 -3.93 -10.81
CA LEU A 186 -18.92 -3.68 -12.15
C LEU A 186 -20.45 -3.45 -12.08
N PHE A 187 -21.10 -4.03 -11.08
CA PHE A 187 -22.53 -3.86 -10.86
C PHE A 187 -22.87 -2.54 -10.18
N LEU A 188 -22.10 -2.13 -9.16
CA LEU A 188 -22.41 -0.93 -8.36
C LEU A 188 -21.83 0.36 -8.95
N ALA A 189 -20.61 0.31 -9.54
CA ALA A 189 -19.89 1.50 -10.00
C ALA A 189 -20.64 2.35 -11.04
N PRO A 190 -21.44 1.80 -11.98
CA PRO A 190 -22.16 2.62 -12.96
C PRO A 190 -23.17 3.62 -12.37
N GLN A 191 -23.54 3.46 -11.11
CA GLN A 191 -24.42 4.39 -10.39
C GLN A 191 -23.68 5.70 -9.99
N PHE A 192 -22.34 5.71 -10.05
CA PHE A 192 -21.50 6.83 -9.63
C PHE A 192 -20.81 7.44 -10.86
N LYS A 193 -20.91 8.75 -11.01
CA LYS A 193 -20.30 9.48 -12.13
C LYS A 193 -18.95 10.06 -11.72
N ASP A 194 -18.12 10.36 -12.73
CA ASP A 194 -16.83 11.04 -12.58
C ASP A 194 -15.83 10.31 -11.65
N THR A 195 -15.90 8.96 -11.63
CA THR A 195 -15.06 8.09 -10.80
C THR A 195 -14.23 7.10 -11.62
N SER A 196 -14.13 7.28 -12.94
CA SER A 196 -13.64 6.27 -13.88
C SER A 196 -12.27 5.71 -13.50
N TYR A 197 -11.25 6.56 -13.26
CA TYR A 197 -9.90 6.08 -12.94
C TYR A 197 -9.88 5.30 -11.62
N TYR A 198 -10.55 5.82 -10.61
CA TYR A 198 -10.64 5.15 -9.31
C TYR A 198 -11.40 3.83 -9.41
N SER A 199 -12.56 3.83 -10.07
CA SER A 199 -13.40 2.62 -10.26
C SER A 199 -12.63 1.54 -11.04
N ILE A 200 -12.00 1.90 -12.17
CA ILE A 200 -11.17 0.98 -12.95
C ILE A 200 -10.03 0.41 -12.08
N SER A 201 -9.35 1.27 -11.29
CA SER A 201 -8.27 0.81 -10.43
C SER A 201 -8.72 -0.15 -9.34
N LYS A 202 -9.90 0.08 -8.74
CA LYS A 202 -10.44 -0.81 -7.71
C LYS A 202 -11.04 -2.10 -8.28
N ALA A 203 -11.60 -2.07 -9.50
CA ALA A 203 -11.97 -3.28 -10.24
C ALA A 203 -10.73 -4.10 -10.62
N GLY A 204 -9.65 -3.44 -11.08
CA GLY A 204 -8.37 -4.07 -11.32
C GLY A 204 -7.75 -4.69 -10.06
N LEU A 205 -7.83 -3.99 -8.91
CA LEU A 205 -7.43 -4.52 -7.62
C LEU A 205 -8.21 -5.78 -7.25
N ASN A 206 -9.54 -5.74 -7.40
CA ASN A 206 -10.40 -6.88 -7.13
C ASN A 206 -10.00 -8.10 -7.97
N MET A 207 -9.77 -7.91 -9.27
CA MET A 207 -9.32 -8.98 -10.16
C MET A 207 -7.93 -9.51 -9.74
N ALA A 208 -6.97 -8.62 -9.50
CA ALA A 208 -5.61 -9.00 -9.09
C ALA A 208 -5.62 -9.84 -7.80
N MET A 209 -6.41 -9.45 -6.80
CA MET A 209 -6.51 -10.18 -5.53
C MET A 209 -7.24 -11.53 -5.65
N ARG A 210 -8.20 -11.64 -6.56
CA ARG A 210 -8.84 -12.93 -6.85
C ARG A 210 -7.88 -13.92 -7.51
N ILE A 211 -7.06 -13.43 -8.44
CA ILE A 211 -6.01 -14.25 -9.07
C ILE A 211 -4.98 -14.65 -8.01
N LEU A 212 -4.54 -13.71 -7.18
CA LEU A 212 -3.60 -14.00 -6.08
C LEU A 212 -4.14 -15.07 -5.13
N GLN A 213 -5.46 -15.07 -4.82
CA GLN A 213 -6.06 -16.13 -4.01
C GLN A 213 -5.88 -17.51 -4.66
N SER A 214 -6.04 -17.60 -5.97
CA SER A 214 -5.83 -18.86 -6.70
C SER A 214 -4.36 -19.27 -6.68
N ASP A 215 -3.45 -18.33 -6.96
CA ASP A 215 -2.00 -18.58 -7.05
C ASP A 215 -1.37 -18.93 -5.69
N ALA A 216 -1.94 -18.42 -4.59
CA ALA A 216 -1.43 -18.63 -3.24
C ALA A 216 -2.14 -19.79 -2.49
N GLN A 217 -3.02 -20.53 -3.16
CA GLN A 217 -3.83 -21.59 -2.56
C GLN A 217 -2.98 -22.72 -1.96
N ASP A 218 -1.95 -23.14 -2.65
CA ASP A 218 -1.04 -24.20 -2.20
C ASP A 218 -0.25 -23.85 -0.94
N ARG A 219 -0.18 -22.55 -0.62
CA ARG A 219 0.46 -22.00 0.59
C ARG A 219 -0.53 -21.79 1.72
N ALA A 220 -1.82 -22.11 1.51
CA ALA A 220 -2.94 -21.87 2.42
C ALA A 220 -3.10 -20.40 2.81
N VAL A 221 -2.69 -19.45 1.94
CA VAL A 221 -2.86 -18.02 2.15
C VAL A 221 -4.30 -17.63 1.80
N LEU A 222 -4.92 -16.85 2.67
CA LEU A 222 -6.28 -16.36 2.53
C LEU A 222 -6.26 -14.90 2.08
N VAL A 223 -6.83 -14.60 0.92
CA VAL A 223 -6.92 -13.24 0.40
C VAL A 223 -8.31 -12.67 0.64
N GLY A 224 -8.40 -11.61 1.43
CA GLY A 224 -9.65 -10.91 1.76
C GLY A 224 -9.80 -9.62 0.95
N LEU A 225 -10.98 -9.40 0.39
CA LEU A 225 -11.33 -8.16 -0.30
C LEU A 225 -12.49 -7.49 0.44
N VAL A 226 -12.25 -6.30 0.99
CA VAL A 226 -13.25 -5.60 1.81
C VAL A 226 -13.29 -4.11 1.48
N THR A 227 -14.51 -3.55 1.37
CA THR A 227 -14.70 -2.10 1.27
C THR A 227 -14.90 -1.50 2.66
N PRO A 228 -14.25 -0.35 2.96
CA PRO A 228 -14.31 0.29 4.27
C PRO A 228 -15.62 1.06 4.53
N GLY A 229 -16.51 1.16 3.54
CA GLY A 229 -17.66 2.04 3.55
C GLY A 229 -17.34 3.49 3.13
N PRO A 230 -18.32 4.39 3.24
CA PRO A 230 -18.14 5.82 2.96
C PRO A 230 -17.50 6.52 4.16
N VAL A 231 -16.18 6.35 4.34
CA VAL A 231 -15.44 6.80 5.53
C VAL A 231 -15.11 8.29 5.44
N ASP A 232 -15.33 9.05 6.51
CA ASP A 232 -14.93 10.46 6.59
C ASP A 232 -13.40 10.59 6.63
N THR A 233 -12.82 10.76 5.47
CA THR A 233 -11.39 10.95 5.20
C THR A 233 -11.18 12.14 4.27
N ASP A 234 -9.93 12.64 4.17
CA ASP A 234 -9.59 13.71 3.21
C ASP A 234 -10.01 13.34 1.78
N MET A 235 -9.78 12.10 1.38
CA MET A 235 -10.19 11.59 0.05
C MET A 235 -11.70 11.68 -0.15
N GLN A 236 -12.48 11.26 0.84
CA GLN A 236 -13.94 11.29 0.77
C GLN A 236 -14.48 12.73 0.83
N ARG A 237 -13.87 13.61 1.65
CA ARG A 237 -14.24 15.02 1.71
C ARG A 237 -13.98 15.71 0.38
N ALA A 238 -12.81 15.48 -0.24
CA ALA A 238 -12.49 16.02 -1.56
C ALA A 238 -13.48 15.53 -2.63
N TYR A 239 -13.84 14.25 -2.62
CA TYR A 239 -14.83 13.68 -3.55
C TYR A 239 -16.20 14.34 -3.37
N ARG A 240 -16.69 14.49 -2.14
CA ARG A 240 -17.96 15.15 -1.84
C ARG A 240 -17.98 16.62 -2.26
N ALA A 241 -16.89 17.34 -2.02
CA ALA A 241 -16.77 18.74 -2.43
C ALA A 241 -16.85 18.89 -3.97
N ALA A 242 -16.14 18.07 -4.71
CA ALA A 242 -16.19 18.09 -6.18
C ALA A 242 -17.56 17.66 -6.72
N ALA A 243 -18.22 16.67 -6.13
CA ALA A 243 -19.56 16.26 -6.49
C ALA A 243 -20.59 17.38 -6.24
N ALA A 244 -20.47 18.09 -5.13
CA ALA A 244 -21.33 19.26 -4.84
C ALA A 244 -21.11 20.41 -5.83
N GLN A 245 -19.86 20.71 -6.20
CA GLN A 245 -19.53 21.74 -7.21
C GLN A 245 -20.10 21.38 -8.60
N SER A 246 -20.18 20.10 -8.94
CA SER A 246 -20.81 19.63 -10.19
C SER A 246 -22.32 19.50 -10.13
N GLY A 247 -22.95 20.00 -9.06
CA GLY A 247 -24.42 19.93 -8.87
C GLY A 247 -24.98 18.54 -8.54
N LYS A 248 -24.12 17.61 -8.08
CA LYS A 248 -24.49 16.22 -7.76
C LYS A 248 -24.03 15.85 -6.34
N PRO A 249 -24.58 16.49 -5.29
CA PRO A 249 -24.13 16.26 -3.93
C PRO A 249 -24.35 14.80 -3.49
N ILE A 250 -23.38 14.27 -2.75
CA ILE A 250 -23.43 12.92 -2.18
C ILE A 250 -23.99 13.01 -0.77
N ASN A 251 -25.21 12.54 -0.59
CA ASN A 251 -25.97 12.62 0.67
C ASN A 251 -25.83 11.35 1.55
N THR A 252 -25.10 10.32 1.10
CA THR A 252 -24.86 9.12 1.91
C THR A 252 -24.12 9.49 3.21
N PRO A 253 -24.63 9.13 4.40
CA PRO A 253 -23.91 9.36 5.65
C PRO A 253 -22.52 8.73 5.62
N ALA A 254 -21.52 9.45 6.12
CA ALA A 254 -20.18 8.89 6.29
C ALA A 254 -20.07 8.22 7.67
N VAL A 255 -19.32 7.13 7.73
CA VAL A 255 -18.86 6.54 8.99
C VAL A 255 -17.52 7.13 9.39
N THR A 256 -17.24 7.14 10.68
CA THR A 256 -15.91 7.57 11.16
C THR A 256 -14.83 6.56 10.79
N ALA A 257 -13.59 7.03 10.71
CA ALA A 257 -12.45 6.13 10.48
C ALA A 257 -12.34 5.05 11.57
N ALA A 258 -12.66 5.40 12.82
CA ALA A 258 -12.67 4.45 13.94
C ALA A 258 -13.76 3.37 13.83
N GLU A 259 -14.97 3.72 13.40
CA GLU A 259 -16.04 2.75 13.15
C GLU A 259 -15.68 1.80 12.01
N SER A 260 -15.18 2.35 10.90
CA SER A 260 -14.71 1.56 9.78
C SER A 260 -13.58 0.61 10.21
N ALA A 261 -12.59 1.11 10.95
CA ALA A 261 -11.46 0.30 11.43
C ALA A 261 -11.90 -0.86 12.33
N ARG A 262 -12.89 -0.67 13.22
CA ARG A 262 -13.46 -1.76 14.03
C ARG A 262 -14.05 -2.86 13.15
N SER A 263 -14.87 -2.48 12.18
CA SER A 263 -15.51 -3.44 11.26
C SER A 263 -14.49 -4.16 10.38
N LEU A 264 -13.46 -3.43 9.92
CA LEU A 264 -12.38 -4.03 9.15
C LEU A 264 -11.53 -4.98 10.00
N ALA A 265 -11.26 -4.67 11.25
CA ALA A 265 -10.55 -5.55 12.17
C ALA A 265 -11.37 -6.83 12.44
N ASP A 266 -12.69 -6.73 12.62
CA ASP A 266 -13.58 -7.89 12.74
C ASP A 266 -13.52 -8.76 11.47
N TYR A 267 -13.52 -8.14 10.29
CA TYR A 267 -13.36 -8.87 9.04
C TYR A 267 -12.01 -9.58 8.96
N ILE A 268 -10.92 -8.89 9.31
CA ILE A 268 -9.56 -9.44 9.30
C ILE A 268 -9.47 -10.66 10.23
N GLU A 269 -9.98 -10.55 11.45
CA GLU A 269 -9.94 -11.63 12.45
C GLU A 269 -10.80 -12.82 12.03
N THR A 270 -11.96 -12.58 11.42
CA THR A 270 -12.91 -13.62 11.01
C THR A 270 -12.73 -14.12 9.57
N LEU A 271 -11.72 -13.62 8.83
CA LEU A 271 -11.43 -14.14 7.49
C LEU A 271 -11.01 -15.60 7.59
N GLY A 272 -11.77 -16.45 6.92
CA GLY A 272 -11.52 -17.89 6.78
C GLY A 272 -11.72 -18.33 5.32
N PRO A 273 -11.53 -19.64 5.01
CA PRO A 273 -11.59 -20.16 3.65
C PRO A 273 -12.90 -19.84 2.91
N ALA A 274 -14.01 -19.81 3.62
CA ALA A 274 -15.34 -19.52 3.02
C ALA A 274 -15.48 -18.10 2.52
N LYS A 275 -14.70 -17.15 3.07
CA LYS A 275 -14.70 -15.72 2.69
C LYS A 275 -13.56 -15.37 1.72
N ALA A 276 -12.52 -16.18 1.65
CA ALA A 276 -11.35 -15.90 0.85
C ALA A 276 -11.68 -15.79 -0.65
N GLY A 277 -11.09 -14.80 -1.33
CA GLY A 277 -11.33 -14.51 -2.75
C GLY A 277 -12.71 -13.92 -3.06
N ARG A 278 -13.54 -13.61 -2.05
CA ARG A 278 -14.85 -12.96 -2.20
C ARG A 278 -14.81 -11.51 -1.75
N PHE A 279 -15.76 -10.72 -2.25
CA PHE A 279 -15.82 -9.28 -2.01
C PHE A 279 -16.87 -8.94 -0.96
N TYR A 280 -16.46 -8.27 0.12
CA TYR A 280 -17.34 -7.93 1.24
C TYR A 280 -17.39 -6.42 1.51
N SER A 281 -18.54 -5.98 2.03
CA SER A 281 -18.64 -4.66 2.67
C SER A 281 -18.11 -4.70 4.11
N TYR A 282 -17.79 -3.53 4.66
CA TYR A 282 -17.43 -3.37 6.08
C TYR A 282 -18.54 -3.84 7.02
N THR A 283 -19.79 -3.91 6.58
CA THR A 283 -20.93 -4.44 7.35
C THR A 283 -21.00 -5.96 7.36
N GLY A 284 -20.11 -6.64 6.65
CA GLY A 284 -20.06 -8.10 6.53
C GLY A 284 -20.93 -8.68 5.42
N ALA A 285 -21.65 -7.86 4.65
CA ALA A 285 -22.42 -8.34 3.51
C ALA A 285 -21.48 -8.63 2.32
N GLU A 286 -21.71 -9.76 1.63
CA GLU A 286 -21.04 -10.04 0.35
C GLU A 286 -21.59 -9.11 -0.73
N LEU A 287 -20.71 -8.54 -1.53
CA LEU A 287 -21.05 -7.59 -2.59
C LEU A 287 -20.94 -8.24 -3.97
N PRO A 288 -21.78 -7.82 -4.93
CA PRO A 288 -21.60 -8.24 -6.32
C PRO A 288 -20.35 -7.62 -6.94
N TRP A 289 -19.77 -8.35 -7.89
CA TRP A 289 -18.62 -7.90 -8.68
C TRP A 289 -18.94 -6.78 -9.68
#